data_095860f1786b0ea4a289c546a16f54d2
#
_entry.id   095860f1786b0ea4a289c546a16f54d2
#
_cell.length_a   1.000
_cell.length_b   1.000
_cell.length_c   1.000
_cell.angle_alpha   90.00
_cell.angle_beta   90.00
_cell.angle_gamma   90.00
#
_symmetry.space_group_name_H-M   'P 1'
#
loop_
_entity.id
_entity.type
_entity.pdbx_description
1 polymer ?
#
loop_
_entity_poly.entity_id
_entity_poly.type
_entity_poly.pdbx_seq_one_letter_code
_entity_poly.pdbx_strand_id
1 'polypeptide(L)'
;KGRLTVVTGVSGSGKTTLILESLVPALAAQTAGKPLPPHVRAVEADGIAQVKLIDATPIGINVRSTVATYANVHDELRKVFARTPDARRLGYKAGDFSYNTGKLRCPVCDGTGVISLDVQFLPDVEIPCTGCRGSRYSRDADAVRHENRHGGTCTLPQLMDMDINTALTVCTD
;
A
#
# COMPACT_ATOMS: atom_id res chain seq x y z
N LYS A 1 -20.43 23.22 -2.28
CA LYS A 1 -19.26 22.76 -3.05
C LYS A 1 -18.02 23.48 -2.55
N GLY A 2 -16.86 22.75 -2.47
CA GLY A 2 -15.58 23.33 -2.06
C GLY A 2 -15.50 23.75 -0.59
N ARG A 3 -16.28 23.15 0.31
CA ARG A 3 -16.27 23.45 1.74
C ARG A 3 -15.77 22.27 2.55
N LEU A 4 -14.96 22.54 3.56
CA LEU A 4 -14.61 21.57 4.61
C LEU A 4 -15.68 21.70 5.72
N THR A 5 -16.29 20.56 6.08
CA THR A 5 -17.22 20.46 7.21
C THR A 5 -16.61 19.57 8.28
N VAL A 6 -16.54 20.06 9.50
CA VAL A 6 -15.98 19.35 10.65
C VAL A 6 -17.12 19.03 11.62
N VAL A 7 -17.26 17.74 11.98
CA VAL A 7 -18.22 17.27 12.98
C VAL A 7 -17.51 16.97 14.28
N THR A 8 -17.79 17.75 15.32
CA THR A 8 -17.17 17.62 16.64
C THR A 8 -18.21 17.28 17.71
N GLY A 9 -17.77 16.80 18.85
CA GLY A 9 -18.61 16.48 19.99
C GLY A 9 -17.93 15.48 20.93
N VAL A 10 -18.46 15.33 22.13
CA VAL A 10 -17.96 14.40 23.13
C VAL A 10 -18.01 12.93 22.65
N SER A 11 -17.23 12.06 23.26
CA SER A 11 -17.31 10.61 22.98
C SER A 11 -18.71 10.09 23.26
N GLY A 12 -19.22 9.20 22.40
CA GLY A 12 -20.56 8.63 22.54
C GLY A 12 -21.72 9.55 22.07
N SER A 13 -21.47 10.75 21.56
CA SER A 13 -22.54 11.66 21.08
C SER A 13 -23.16 11.28 19.72
N GLY A 14 -22.86 10.13 19.18
CA GLY A 14 -23.45 9.66 17.92
C GLY A 14 -22.81 10.19 16.63
N LYS A 15 -21.65 10.85 16.68
CA LYS A 15 -20.97 11.38 15.48
C LYS A 15 -20.71 10.32 14.43
N THR A 16 -20.18 9.17 14.86
CA THR A 16 -19.87 8.03 13.98
C THR A 16 -21.14 7.48 13.35
N THR A 17 -22.20 7.28 14.15
CA THR A 17 -23.51 6.82 13.68
C THR A 17 -24.10 7.80 12.67
N LEU A 18 -24.05 9.09 12.96
CA LEU A 18 -24.55 10.11 12.02
C LEU A 18 -23.81 10.07 10.68
N ILE A 19 -22.48 10.01 10.71
CA ILE A 19 -21.66 10.09 9.49
C ILE A 19 -21.58 8.74 8.78
N LEU A 20 -21.14 7.68 9.48
CA LEU A 20 -20.81 6.39 8.83
C LEU A 20 -22.04 5.49 8.64
N GLU A 21 -23.04 5.58 9.50
CA GLU A 21 -24.22 4.72 9.42
C GLU A 21 -25.42 5.40 8.74
N SER A 22 -25.45 6.74 8.72
CA SER A 22 -26.58 7.48 8.14
C SER A 22 -26.19 8.29 6.89
N LEU A 23 -25.32 9.30 7.02
CA LEU A 23 -25.02 10.24 5.93
C LEU A 23 -24.32 9.55 4.75
N VAL A 24 -23.21 8.86 4.98
CA VAL A 24 -22.43 8.21 3.92
C VAL A 24 -23.24 7.17 3.16
N PRO A 25 -23.94 6.22 3.82
CA PRO A 25 -24.78 5.26 3.13
C PRO A 25 -25.96 5.91 2.38
N ALA A 26 -26.56 6.96 2.93
CA ALA A 26 -27.65 7.66 2.26
C ALA A 26 -27.19 8.38 0.99
N LEU A 27 -26.07 9.09 1.05
CA LEU A 27 -25.47 9.72 -0.13
C LEU A 27 -25.05 8.69 -1.19
N ALA A 28 -24.48 7.57 -0.77
CA ALA A 28 -24.09 6.51 -1.68
C ALA A 28 -25.32 5.83 -2.33
N ALA A 29 -26.40 5.65 -1.57
CA ALA A 29 -27.66 5.12 -2.08
C ALA A 29 -28.29 6.08 -3.10
N GLN A 30 -28.35 7.38 -2.79
CA GLN A 30 -28.88 8.39 -3.71
C GLN A 30 -28.09 8.45 -5.01
N THR A 31 -26.76 8.48 -4.95
CA THR A 31 -25.92 8.52 -6.16
C THR A 31 -26.02 7.24 -7.01
N ALA A 32 -26.34 6.11 -6.38
CA ALA A 32 -26.53 4.83 -7.05
C ALA A 32 -27.99 4.55 -7.45
N GLY A 33 -28.94 5.45 -7.19
CA GLY A 33 -30.36 5.24 -7.42
C GLY A 33 -30.97 4.10 -6.59
N LYS A 34 -30.41 3.84 -5.40
CA LYS A 34 -30.86 2.76 -4.48
C LYS A 34 -31.75 3.32 -3.35
N PRO A 35 -32.56 2.49 -2.71
CA PRO A 35 -33.34 2.89 -1.53
C PRO A 35 -32.42 3.42 -0.41
N LEU A 36 -32.88 4.46 0.29
CA LEU A 36 -32.19 4.99 1.47
C LEU A 36 -32.18 3.96 2.61
N PRO A 37 -31.21 4.05 3.53
CA PRO A 37 -31.24 3.27 4.77
C PRO A 37 -32.55 3.48 5.53
N PRO A 38 -33.12 2.44 6.19
CA PRO A 38 -34.46 2.50 6.80
C PRO A 38 -34.67 3.62 7.83
N HIS A 39 -33.61 4.03 8.49
CA HIS A 39 -33.61 5.10 9.51
C HIS A 39 -33.38 6.50 8.92
N VAL A 40 -33.10 6.61 7.61
CA VAL A 40 -32.92 7.90 6.92
C VAL A 40 -34.16 8.24 6.12
N ARG A 41 -34.86 9.32 6.53
CA ARG A 41 -36.09 9.76 5.86
C ARG A 41 -35.84 10.42 4.51
N ALA A 42 -34.85 11.27 4.44
CA ALA A 42 -34.48 11.99 3.24
C ALA A 42 -33.01 12.44 3.29
N VAL A 43 -32.42 12.65 2.14
CA VAL A 43 -31.12 13.28 1.98
C VAL A 43 -31.18 14.22 0.77
N GLU A 44 -30.68 15.44 0.93
CA GLU A 44 -30.58 16.42 -0.13
C GLU A 44 -29.09 16.58 -0.51
N ALA A 45 -28.74 16.17 -1.71
CA ALA A 45 -27.34 16.10 -2.13
C ALA A 45 -27.17 16.48 -3.60
N ASP A 46 -27.79 17.59 -4.01
CA ASP A 46 -27.72 18.06 -5.41
C ASP A 46 -26.29 18.32 -5.85
N GLY A 47 -25.93 17.67 -6.98
CA GLY A 47 -24.63 17.81 -7.62
C GLY A 47 -23.49 17.05 -6.94
N ILE A 48 -23.79 16.06 -6.08
CA ILE A 48 -22.83 15.04 -5.61
C ILE A 48 -22.89 13.86 -6.58
N ALA A 49 -21.81 13.65 -7.32
CA ALA A 49 -21.70 12.55 -8.27
C ALA A 49 -21.10 11.28 -7.64
N GLN A 50 -20.28 11.42 -6.60
CA GLN A 50 -19.60 10.31 -5.94
C GLN A 50 -19.33 10.62 -4.48
N VAL A 51 -19.42 9.60 -3.64
CA VAL A 51 -19.01 9.62 -2.23
C VAL A 51 -17.81 8.70 -2.04
N LYS A 52 -16.73 9.22 -1.44
CA LYS A 52 -15.55 8.43 -1.04
C LYS A 52 -15.39 8.51 0.47
N LEU A 53 -15.47 7.38 1.14
CA LEU A 53 -15.13 7.27 2.55
C LEU A 53 -13.63 7.01 2.67
N ILE A 54 -12.96 7.84 3.48
CA ILE A 54 -11.58 7.61 3.92
C ILE A 54 -11.65 7.46 5.43
N ASP A 55 -11.38 6.28 5.91
CA ASP A 55 -11.43 5.97 7.33
C ASP A 55 -10.03 5.82 7.94
N ALA A 56 -9.96 5.60 9.24
CA ALA A 56 -8.71 5.39 9.98
C ALA A 56 -8.25 3.92 9.98
N THR A 57 -8.86 3.07 9.17
CA THR A 57 -8.46 1.67 9.09
C THR A 57 -7.03 1.58 8.59
N PRO A 58 -6.12 0.94 9.33
CA PRO A 58 -4.73 0.81 8.89
C PRO A 58 -4.65 0.12 7.53
N ILE A 59 -3.89 0.74 6.62
CA ILE A 59 -3.56 0.13 5.33
C ILE A 59 -2.59 -1.02 5.62
N GLY A 60 -2.99 -2.24 5.24
CA GLY A 60 -2.13 -3.41 5.39
C GLY A 60 -2.01 -3.91 6.83
N ILE A 61 -3.02 -4.63 7.29
CA ILE A 61 -2.99 -5.38 8.55
C ILE A 61 -1.88 -6.47 8.53
N ASN A 62 -1.40 -6.80 7.33
CA ASN A 62 -0.40 -7.85 7.13
C ASN A 62 1.01 -7.23 7.05
N VAL A 63 1.95 -7.73 7.83
CA VAL A 63 3.38 -7.37 7.80
C VAL A 63 3.99 -7.43 6.39
N ARG A 64 3.39 -8.20 5.49
CA ARG A 64 3.81 -8.32 4.08
C ARG A 64 3.24 -7.25 3.16
N SER A 65 2.30 -6.43 3.62
CA SER A 65 1.74 -5.33 2.82
C SER A 65 2.71 -4.17 2.75
N THR A 66 2.81 -3.58 1.56
CA THR A 66 3.58 -2.36 1.29
C THR A 66 2.71 -1.40 0.48
N VAL A 67 3.10 -0.13 0.40
CA VAL A 67 2.42 0.85 -0.45
C VAL A 67 2.34 0.36 -1.90
N ALA A 68 3.42 -0.23 -2.41
CA ALA A 68 3.48 -0.75 -3.78
C ALA A 68 2.52 -1.93 -4.03
N THR A 69 2.31 -2.82 -3.04
CA THR A 69 1.33 -3.91 -3.17
C THR A 69 -0.09 -3.41 -3.03
N TYR A 70 -0.34 -2.47 -2.14
CA TYR A 70 -1.65 -1.86 -1.96
C TYR A 70 -2.11 -1.09 -3.20
N ALA A 71 -1.20 -0.37 -3.84
CA ALA A 71 -1.45 0.35 -5.09
C ALA A 71 -1.41 -0.53 -6.35
N ASN A 72 -1.19 -1.84 -6.22
CA ASN A 72 -0.98 -2.80 -7.33
C ASN A 72 0.18 -2.46 -8.27
N VAL A 73 1.14 -1.66 -7.83
CA VAL A 73 2.32 -1.26 -8.61
C VAL A 73 3.41 -2.33 -8.55
N HIS A 74 3.51 -3.07 -7.46
CA HIS A 74 4.56 -4.07 -7.26
C HIS A 74 4.60 -5.13 -8.37
N ASP A 75 3.46 -5.57 -8.86
CA ASP A 75 3.38 -6.59 -9.92
C ASP A 75 3.91 -6.06 -11.27
N GLU A 76 3.67 -4.79 -11.57
CA GLU A 76 4.24 -4.16 -12.76
C GLU A 76 5.75 -3.95 -12.62
N LEU A 77 6.23 -3.51 -11.46
CA LEU A 77 7.66 -3.40 -11.18
C LEU A 77 8.38 -4.74 -11.37
N ARG A 78 7.82 -5.83 -10.86
CA ARG A 78 8.40 -7.17 -11.06
C ARG A 78 8.53 -7.54 -12.54
N LYS A 79 7.56 -7.17 -13.37
CA LYS A 79 7.62 -7.40 -14.83
C LYS A 79 8.68 -6.54 -15.49
N VAL A 80 8.82 -5.27 -15.08
CA VAL A 80 9.84 -4.35 -15.58
C VAL A 80 11.23 -4.90 -15.26
N PHE A 81 11.52 -5.22 -14.00
CA PHE A 81 12.82 -5.74 -13.59
C PHE A 81 13.15 -7.08 -14.24
N ALA A 82 12.17 -7.97 -14.45
CA ALA A 82 12.39 -9.24 -15.15
C ALA A 82 12.79 -9.07 -16.64
N ARG A 83 12.51 -7.92 -17.23
CA ARG A 83 12.88 -7.62 -18.63
C ARG A 83 14.27 -7.04 -18.77
N THR A 84 14.94 -6.66 -17.69
CA THR A 84 16.30 -6.09 -17.73
C THR A 84 17.31 -7.08 -18.29
N PRO A 85 18.40 -6.61 -18.89
CA PRO A 85 19.48 -7.49 -19.35
C PRO A 85 20.07 -8.37 -18.23
N ASP A 86 20.24 -7.80 -17.04
CA ASP A 86 20.76 -8.51 -15.87
C ASP A 86 19.85 -9.66 -15.45
N ALA A 87 18.54 -9.42 -15.37
CA ALA A 87 17.57 -10.46 -14.99
C ALA A 87 17.58 -11.62 -16.02
N ARG A 88 17.65 -11.29 -17.30
CA ARG A 88 17.73 -12.32 -18.37
C ARG A 88 19.01 -13.12 -18.27
N ARG A 89 20.16 -12.46 -18.07
CA ARG A 89 21.47 -13.12 -17.90
C ARG A 89 21.49 -14.05 -16.69
N LEU A 90 20.83 -13.66 -15.58
CA LEU A 90 20.77 -14.44 -14.34
C LEU A 90 19.59 -15.43 -14.32
N GLY A 91 18.74 -15.45 -15.36
CA GLY A 91 17.61 -16.35 -15.49
C GLY A 91 16.42 -16.02 -14.56
N TYR A 92 16.33 -14.80 -14.05
CA TYR A 92 15.23 -14.36 -13.18
C TYR A 92 13.99 -13.99 -13.97
N LYS A 93 12.84 -14.42 -13.48
CA LYS A 93 11.50 -14.13 -13.99
C LYS A 93 10.75 -13.20 -13.04
N ALA A 94 9.64 -12.64 -13.47
CA ALA A 94 8.81 -11.73 -12.65
C ALA A 94 8.40 -12.34 -11.29
N GLY A 95 8.18 -13.66 -11.23
CA GLY A 95 7.88 -14.38 -10.00
C GLY A 95 9.02 -14.35 -8.98
N ASP A 96 10.28 -14.36 -9.45
CA ASP A 96 11.46 -14.38 -8.58
C ASP A 96 11.64 -13.09 -7.81
N PHE A 97 11.10 -11.96 -8.31
CA PHE A 97 11.06 -10.66 -7.67
C PHE A 97 9.94 -10.49 -6.64
N SER A 98 9.14 -11.52 -6.37
CA SER A 98 8.16 -11.46 -5.28
C SER A 98 8.86 -11.65 -3.94
N TYR A 99 8.80 -10.66 -3.06
CA TYR A 99 9.31 -10.83 -1.70
C TYR A 99 8.44 -11.77 -0.83
N ASN A 100 7.26 -12.21 -1.34
CA ASN A 100 6.42 -13.18 -0.64
C ASN A 100 6.78 -14.63 -0.99
N THR A 101 7.09 -14.90 -2.26
CA THR A 101 7.26 -16.28 -2.77
C THR A 101 8.44 -16.45 -3.70
N GLY A 102 9.11 -15.36 -4.11
CA GLY A 102 10.17 -15.39 -5.11
C GLY A 102 11.52 -15.83 -4.55
N LYS A 103 12.42 -16.20 -5.46
CA LYS A 103 13.80 -16.64 -5.13
C LYS A 103 14.65 -15.51 -4.54
N LEU A 104 14.36 -14.27 -4.94
CA LEU A 104 15.09 -13.08 -4.47
C LEU A 104 14.59 -12.55 -3.11
N ARG A 105 13.69 -13.28 -2.47
CA ARG A 105 13.20 -13.01 -1.13
C ARG A 105 14.33 -13.12 -0.10
N CYS A 106 14.35 -12.26 0.91
CA CYS A 106 15.31 -12.37 2.01
C CYS A 106 15.10 -13.69 2.78
N PRO A 107 16.12 -14.54 2.87
CA PRO A 107 16.00 -15.83 3.58
C PRO A 107 15.97 -15.69 5.10
N VAL A 108 16.42 -14.55 5.65
CA VAL A 108 16.48 -14.32 7.11
C VAL A 108 15.10 -13.97 7.68
N CYS A 109 14.37 -13.09 7.02
CA CYS A 109 13.04 -12.64 7.47
C CYS A 109 11.90 -13.21 6.60
N ASP A 110 12.20 -14.06 5.68
CA ASP A 110 11.22 -14.62 4.76
C ASP A 110 10.39 -13.58 4.01
N GLY A 111 11.00 -12.43 3.70
CA GLY A 111 10.38 -11.31 2.98
C GLY A 111 9.48 -10.41 3.80
N THR A 112 9.42 -10.54 5.12
CA THR A 112 8.66 -9.62 5.98
C THR A 112 9.35 -8.27 6.16
N GLY A 113 10.67 -8.22 6.01
CA GLY A 113 11.49 -7.03 6.26
C GLY A 113 11.79 -6.80 7.73
N VAL A 114 11.08 -7.47 8.63
CA VAL A 114 11.21 -7.35 10.09
C VAL A 114 11.42 -8.71 10.74
N ILE A 115 11.94 -8.68 11.96
CA ILE A 115 12.02 -9.84 12.86
C ILE A 115 11.21 -9.48 14.09
N SER A 116 10.21 -10.30 14.42
CA SER A 116 9.45 -10.18 15.66
C SER A 116 10.24 -10.80 16.80
N LEU A 117 10.42 -10.05 17.88
CA LEU A 117 11.00 -10.54 19.12
C LEU A 117 9.87 -10.77 20.12
N ASP A 118 9.66 -12.02 20.48
CA ASP A 118 8.78 -12.39 21.59
C ASP A 118 9.46 -12.00 22.92
N VAL A 119 8.99 -10.94 23.54
CA VAL A 119 9.45 -10.49 24.85
C VAL A 119 8.36 -10.80 25.85
N GLN A 120 8.60 -11.77 26.74
CA GLN A 120 7.64 -12.17 27.77
C GLN A 120 7.06 -10.95 28.49
N PHE A 121 5.72 -10.91 28.57
CA PHE A 121 4.91 -9.85 29.20
C PHE A 121 4.88 -8.47 28.52
N LEU A 122 5.48 -8.34 27.34
CA LEU A 122 5.39 -7.11 26.51
C LEU A 122 4.76 -7.44 25.16
N PRO A 123 4.17 -6.45 24.47
CA PRO A 123 3.78 -6.63 23.06
C PRO A 123 4.99 -7.01 22.22
N ASP A 124 4.79 -7.84 21.21
CA ASP A 124 5.83 -8.20 20.25
C ASP A 124 6.54 -6.96 19.70
N VAL A 125 7.86 -6.96 19.80
CA VAL A 125 8.69 -5.87 19.29
C VAL A 125 9.21 -6.27 17.92
N GLU A 126 8.82 -5.51 16.89
CA GLU A 126 9.34 -5.68 15.55
C GLU A 126 10.59 -4.84 15.34
N ILE A 127 11.68 -5.48 14.93
CA ILE A 127 12.92 -4.81 14.55
C ILE A 127 13.22 -5.04 13.06
N PRO A 128 13.88 -4.08 12.37
CA PRO A 128 14.32 -4.30 11.00
C PRO A 128 15.18 -5.54 10.88
N CYS A 129 14.93 -6.36 9.88
CA CYS A 129 15.71 -7.58 9.63
C CYS A 129 17.19 -7.25 9.41
N THR A 130 18.07 -7.88 10.17
CA THR A 130 19.53 -7.66 10.08
C THR A 130 20.11 -8.11 8.74
N GLY A 131 19.49 -9.09 8.07
CA GLY A 131 19.94 -9.61 6.78
C GLY A 131 19.66 -8.65 5.62
N CYS A 132 18.45 -8.10 5.55
CA CYS A 132 18.03 -7.24 4.45
C CYS A 132 17.80 -5.76 4.85
N ARG A 133 17.95 -5.41 6.12
CA ARG A 133 17.75 -4.05 6.66
C ARG A 133 16.38 -3.45 6.31
N GLY A 134 15.34 -4.29 6.28
CA GLY A 134 13.99 -3.86 5.94
C GLY A 134 13.62 -3.99 4.46
N SER A 135 14.57 -4.18 3.54
CA SER A 135 14.30 -4.21 2.09
C SER A 135 13.46 -5.40 1.63
N ARG A 136 13.32 -6.46 2.43
CA ARG A 136 12.60 -7.70 2.13
C ARG A 136 13.28 -8.63 1.12
N TYR A 137 14.34 -8.19 0.48
CA TYR A 137 15.05 -8.90 -0.58
C TYR A 137 16.39 -9.45 -0.12
N SER A 138 16.87 -10.52 -0.78
CA SER A 138 18.23 -10.99 -0.65
C SER A 138 19.19 -10.03 -1.37
N ARG A 139 20.48 -10.11 -1.06
CA ARG A 139 21.52 -9.33 -1.76
C ARG A 139 21.61 -9.64 -3.26
N ASP A 140 21.14 -10.80 -3.69
CA ASP A 140 21.14 -11.17 -5.11
C ASP A 140 20.21 -10.25 -5.93
N ALA A 141 19.19 -9.65 -5.29
CA ALA A 141 18.33 -8.69 -5.95
C ALA A 141 19.07 -7.40 -6.38
N ASP A 142 20.17 -7.06 -5.71
CA ASP A 142 20.97 -5.89 -6.03
C ASP A 142 21.84 -6.09 -7.30
N ALA A 143 21.95 -7.34 -7.77
CA ALA A 143 22.63 -7.64 -9.03
C ALA A 143 21.78 -7.33 -10.27
N VAL A 144 20.50 -7.04 -10.09
CA VAL A 144 19.57 -6.70 -11.19
C VAL A 144 19.27 -5.21 -11.15
N ARG A 145 19.73 -4.48 -12.17
CA ARG A 145 19.56 -3.05 -12.30
C ARG A 145 18.61 -2.69 -13.42
N HIS A 146 17.78 -1.72 -13.15
CA HIS A 146 16.96 -1.04 -14.14
C HIS A 146 17.60 0.31 -14.43
N GLU A 147 17.76 0.63 -15.71
CA GLU A 147 18.26 1.91 -16.20
C GLU A 147 17.09 2.73 -16.74
N ASN A 148 16.94 3.94 -16.24
CA ASN A 148 15.94 4.88 -16.74
C ASN A 148 16.47 5.65 -17.96
N ARG A 149 15.61 6.37 -18.67
CA ARG A 149 15.97 7.16 -19.86
C ARG A 149 16.99 8.26 -19.61
N HIS A 150 17.19 8.67 -18.38
CA HIS A 150 18.12 9.71 -17.98
C HIS A 150 19.48 9.14 -17.54
N GLY A 151 19.73 7.84 -17.72
CA GLY A 151 20.97 7.17 -17.35
C GLY A 151 21.09 6.85 -15.86
N GLY A 152 20.05 7.08 -15.07
CA GLY A 152 20.00 6.65 -13.67
C GLY A 152 19.73 5.16 -13.57
N THR A 153 20.42 4.47 -12.66
CA THR A 153 20.21 3.05 -12.41
C THR A 153 19.70 2.82 -10.99
N CYS A 154 18.74 1.91 -10.82
CA CYS A 154 18.27 1.49 -9.51
C CYS A 154 18.00 -0.02 -9.48
N THR A 155 18.03 -0.60 -8.29
CA THR A 155 17.57 -1.98 -8.04
C THR A 155 16.14 -1.96 -7.52
N LEU A 156 15.42 -3.10 -7.61
CA LEU A 156 14.07 -3.16 -7.06
C LEU A 156 14.02 -2.89 -5.54
N PRO A 157 14.94 -3.42 -4.71
CA PRO A 157 15.02 -3.06 -3.30
C PRO A 157 15.18 -1.55 -3.07
N GLN A 158 16.05 -0.88 -3.82
CA GLN A 158 16.24 0.57 -3.72
C GLN A 158 14.98 1.35 -4.12
N LEU A 159 14.32 0.95 -5.20
CA LEU A 159 13.08 1.58 -5.65
C LEU A 159 11.95 1.43 -4.60
N MET A 160 11.86 0.28 -3.96
CA MET A 160 10.87 0.02 -2.91
C MET A 160 11.10 0.80 -1.61
N ASP A 161 12.32 1.31 -1.40
CA ASP A 161 12.71 2.13 -0.24
C ASP A 161 12.55 3.64 -0.49
N MET A 162 12.32 4.04 -1.74
CA MET A 162 12.14 5.45 -2.12
C MET A 162 10.76 5.97 -1.69
N ASP A 163 10.68 7.25 -1.38
CA ASP A 163 9.41 7.95 -1.34
C ASP A 163 8.80 8.05 -2.76
N ILE A 164 7.48 8.30 -2.83
CA ILE A 164 6.76 8.27 -4.11
C ILE A 164 7.26 9.34 -5.09
N ASN A 165 7.64 10.53 -4.62
CA ASN A 165 8.11 11.60 -5.50
C ASN A 165 9.47 11.24 -6.11
N THR A 166 10.38 10.70 -5.29
CA THR A 166 11.67 10.20 -5.76
C THR A 166 11.50 9.02 -6.72
N ALA A 167 10.62 8.07 -6.39
CA ALA A 167 10.34 6.92 -7.27
C ALA A 167 9.77 7.37 -8.62
N LEU A 168 8.90 8.38 -8.65
CA LEU A 168 8.39 8.94 -9.91
C LEU A 168 9.50 9.49 -10.78
N THR A 169 10.49 10.19 -10.23
CA THR A 169 11.63 10.72 -11.04
C THR A 169 12.51 9.62 -11.63
N VAL A 170 12.53 8.45 -11.00
CA VAL A 170 13.30 7.27 -11.45
C VAL A 170 12.51 6.43 -12.44
N CYS A 171 11.20 6.33 -12.28
CA CYS A 171 10.32 5.44 -13.06
C CYS A 171 9.63 6.15 -14.24
N THR A 172 9.61 7.50 -14.28
CA THR A 172 9.00 8.20 -15.42
C THR A 172 9.89 8.10 -16.65
N ASP A 173 9.42 7.29 -17.55
CA ASP A 173 9.88 7.19 -18.94
C ASP A 173 9.07 8.12 -19.85
#